data_78d28271578cc39636bc80cb912929c8
#
_entry.id   78d28271578cc39636bc80cb912929c8
#
_cell.length_a   1.000
_cell.length_b   1.000
_cell.length_c   1.000
_cell.angle_alpha   90.00
_cell.angle_beta   90.00
_cell.angle_gamma   90.00
#
_symmetry.space_group_name_H-M   'P 1'
#
loop_
_entity.id
_entity.type
_entity.pdbx_description
1 polymer ?
#
loop_
_entity_poly.entity_id
_entity_poly.type
_entity_poly.pdbx_seq_one_letter_code
_entity_poly.pdbx_strand_id
1 'polypeptide(L)'
;MKILFTFLLWAVCALLAQARDYVITDYGAKSDTSAVCTAVLQQCIDLCSTNGGGRVVIPAGDYKTGSIVLRSNVHLHLELGATLYGSTDLRDYHRMTTSYKSLRTHTPTIQLIYADSVDNVVIDGYGTIDGQGRVFPKRSWNDEGITRPHLLRFVQSRNITVKDVTLRNSGCWMQHYLACDRVRISGIRVTNRNNYNNDALDLDGCHDVIVSDVLADSDDDGITLKSTSPRLCEDITIQNCIVSSHCNAVKLGTETNGGFRNIVIRGIVVKPSADQSSRFFGRPIGTSALSLEIVDGGTMENVTVSDLSVEGTESPIFVRLGHRGRGWTFSQSGAEAFVAQSLSGGNEGVTRSQKPDSVETVGRIRSIYINHVRVKNAGNYGCSITGLPDHPVEDVHVSDVSIHHRGGVKEADLNAINKALQDEKAAEYPEATMWGPLPARGFYVRHARGVSFDRVETTTEAPDVRPELVQEDVE
;
A
#
# COMPACT_ATOMS: atom_id res chain seq x y z
N MET A 1 38.37 -33.68 -33.76
CA MET A 1 37.14 -34.41 -33.41
C MET A 1 36.58 -34.12 -32.03
N LYS A 2 37.38 -34.05 -30.95
CA LYS A 2 36.88 -33.72 -29.60
C LYS A 2 36.31 -32.31 -29.45
N ILE A 3 36.87 -31.31 -30.11
CA ILE A 3 36.39 -29.87 -30.01
C ILE A 3 35.07 -29.72 -30.75
N LEU A 4 34.82 -30.39 -31.85
CA LEU A 4 33.58 -30.34 -32.60
C LEU A 4 32.42 -30.99 -31.80
N PHE A 5 32.70 -32.05 -31.06
CA PHE A 5 31.71 -32.70 -30.20
C PHE A 5 31.29 -31.85 -29.00
N THR A 6 32.22 -31.06 -28.43
CA THR A 6 31.95 -30.15 -27.32
C THR A 6 31.08 -28.96 -27.76
N PHE A 7 31.32 -28.43 -28.96
CA PHE A 7 30.49 -27.36 -29.54
C PHE A 7 29.08 -27.85 -29.90
N LEU A 8 28.93 -29.08 -30.39
CA LEU A 8 27.63 -29.68 -30.68
C LEU A 8 26.81 -29.91 -29.39
N LEU A 9 27.45 -30.34 -28.30
CA LEU A 9 26.78 -30.52 -27.01
C LEU A 9 26.34 -29.19 -26.41
N TRP A 10 27.14 -28.13 -26.55
CA TRP A 10 26.76 -26.76 -26.11
C TRP A 10 25.63 -26.20 -26.97
N ALA A 11 25.63 -26.43 -28.28
CA ALA A 11 24.57 -26.00 -29.16
C ALA A 11 23.23 -26.73 -28.90
N VAL A 12 23.28 -28.01 -28.56
CA VAL A 12 22.10 -28.80 -28.19
C VAL A 12 21.54 -28.37 -26.81
N CYS A 13 22.43 -28.06 -25.82
CA CYS A 13 21.98 -27.52 -24.55
C CYS A 13 21.40 -26.09 -24.67
N ALA A 14 21.92 -25.25 -25.59
CA ALA A 14 21.38 -23.94 -25.85
C ALA A 14 19.99 -23.95 -26.54
N LEU A 15 19.70 -25.01 -27.34
CA LEU A 15 18.41 -25.20 -28.00
C LEU A 15 17.30 -25.68 -27.04
N LEU A 16 17.65 -26.16 -25.84
CA LEU A 16 16.68 -26.63 -24.84
C LEU A 16 16.25 -25.55 -23.83
N ALA A 17 16.83 -24.35 -23.87
CA ALA A 17 16.51 -23.24 -22.97
C ALA A 17 15.53 -22.22 -23.58
N GLN A 18 14.61 -22.68 -24.44
CA GLN A 18 13.56 -21.79 -24.93
C GLN A 18 12.45 -21.70 -23.89
N ALA A 19 12.18 -20.47 -23.43
CA ALA A 19 11.05 -20.20 -22.53
C ALA A 19 9.77 -20.75 -23.18
N ARG A 20 9.11 -21.67 -22.50
CA ARG A 20 7.94 -22.37 -23.02
C ARG A 20 6.67 -21.64 -22.63
N ASP A 21 5.75 -21.51 -23.59
CA ASP A 21 4.40 -21.03 -23.32
C ASP A 21 3.48 -22.18 -22.89
N TYR A 22 2.73 -21.92 -21.83
CA TYR A 22 1.66 -22.78 -21.31
C TYR A 22 0.35 -22.00 -21.47
N VAL A 23 -0.27 -22.14 -22.63
CA VAL A 23 -1.50 -21.42 -22.97
C VAL A 23 -2.66 -22.15 -22.30
N ILE A 24 -3.38 -21.49 -21.38
CA ILE A 24 -4.36 -22.15 -20.51
C ILE A 24 -5.49 -22.86 -21.30
N THR A 25 -5.84 -22.35 -22.47
CA THR A 25 -6.86 -22.98 -23.35
C THR A 25 -6.40 -24.33 -23.90
N ASP A 26 -5.10 -24.54 -24.09
CA ASP A 26 -4.56 -25.83 -24.54
C ASP A 26 -4.66 -26.91 -23.46
N TYR A 27 -4.83 -26.50 -22.21
CA TYR A 27 -5.04 -27.36 -21.04
C TYR A 27 -6.50 -27.44 -20.60
N GLY A 28 -7.42 -26.86 -21.39
CA GLY A 28 -8.86 -27.00 -21.20
C GLY A 28 -9.57 -25.87 -20.50
N ALA A 29 -8.90 -24.72 -20.24
CA ALA A 29 -9.59 -23.53 -19.80
C ALA A 29 -10.53 -23.03 -20.88
N LYS A 30 -11.75 -22.68 -20.50
CA LYS A 30 -12.75 -22.10 -21.40
C LYS A 30 -12.86 -20.60 -21.17
N SER A 31 -12.94 -19.85 -22.26
CA SER A 31 -13.17 -18.41 -22.22
C SER A 31 -14.64 -18.12 -21.96
N ASP A 32 -15.10 -18.48 -20.76
CA ASP A 32 -16.40 -18.12 -20.23
C ASP A 32 -16.33 -18.05 -18.70
N THR A 33 -17.24 -17.33 -18.07
CA THR A 33 -17.28 -17.18 -16.61
C THR A 33 -18.26 -18.13 -15.93
N SER A 34 -18.85 -19.10 -16.64
CA SER A 34 -19.83 -20.04 -16.09
C SER A 34 -19.23 -21.01 -15.08
N ALA A 35 -17.95 -21.34 -15.25
CA ALA A 35 -17.20 -22.21 -14.35
C ALA A 35 -15.84 -21.62 -14.00
N VAL A 36 -15.26 -22.03 -12.86
CA VAL A 36 -13.91 -21.64 -12.48
C VAL A 36 -12.86 -22.50 -13.19
N CYS A 37 -11.80 -21.89 -13.70
CA CYS A 37 -10.67 -22.59 -14.33
C CYS A 37 -9.45 -22.71 -13.39
N THR A 38 -9.65 -22.60 -12.09
CA THR A 38 -8.59 -22.60 -11.07
C THR A 38 -7.64 -23.79 -11.20
N ALA A 39 -8.18 -24.99 -11.36
CA ALA A 39 -7.37 -26.21 -11.47
C ALA A 39 -6.47 -26.19 -12.73
N VAL A 40 -6.98 -25.70 -13.85
CA VAL A 40 -6.23 -25.58 -15.11
C VAL A 40 -5.13 -24.54 -14.99
N LEU A 41 -5.45 -23.36 -14.44
CA LEU A 41 -4.46 -22.31 -14.19
C LEU A 41 -3.34 -22.81 -13.27
N GLN A 42 -3.70 -23.46 -12.16
CA GLN A 42 -2.72 -23.99 -11.23
C GLN A 42 -1.85 -25.09 -11.88
N GLN A 43 -2.45 -25.97 -12.66
CA GLN A 43 -1.70 -26.98 -13.44
C GLN A 43 -0.67 -26.34 -14.38
N CYS A 44 -1.05 -25.31 -15.12
CA CYS A 44 -0.12 -24.59 -16.01
C CYS A 44 1.02 -23.93 -15.22
N ILE A 45 0.72 -23.31 -14.08
CA ILE A 45 1.71 -22.69 -13.19
C ILE A 45 2.70 -23.75 -12.65
N ASP A 46 2.19 -24.87 -12.15
CA ASP A 46 3.01 -25.93 -11.56
C ASP A 46 3.89 -26.62 -12.64
N LEU A 47 3.34 -26.90 -13.82
CA LEU A 47 4.10 -27.44 -14.97
C LEU A 47 5.18 -26.46 -15.44
N CYS A 48 4.84 -25.18 -15.56
CA CYS A 48 5.77 -24.14 -15.96
C CYS A 48 6.99 -24.11 -15.02
N SER A 49 6.75 -24.03 -13.71
CA SER A 49 7.82 -23.99 -12.71
C SER A 49 8.64 -25.30 -12.69
N THR A 50 7.99 -26.46 -12.70
CA THR A 50 8.64 -27.77 -12.67
C THR A 50 9.55 -28.00 -13.88
N ASN A 51 9.18 -27.44 -15.03
CA ASN A 51 9.96 -27.55 -16.27
C ASN A 51 11.05 -26.46 -16.40
N GLY A 52 11.40 -25.77 -15.32
CA GLY A 52 12.49 -24.79 -15.28
C GLY A 52 12.05 -23.36 -15.55
N GLY A 53 10.76 -23.10 -15.70
CA GLY A 53 10.18 -21.78 -15.92
C GLY A 53 9.63 -21.59 -17.34
N GLY A 54 9.02 -20.43 -17.54
CA GLY A 54 8.38 -20.08 -18.81
C GLY A 54 7.22 -19.13 -18.59
N ARG A 55 6.30 -19.08 -19.56
CA ARG A 55 5.19 -18.17 -19.56
C ARG A 55 3.85 -18.92 -19.52
N VAL A 56 3.03 -18.65 -18.51
CA VAL A 56 1.62 -19.09 -18.46
C VAL A 56 0.79 -18.00 -19.12
N VAL A 57 0.19 -18.32 -20.25
CA VAL A 57 -0.53 -17.35 -21.09
C VAL A 57 -2.03 -17.48 -20.87
N ILE A 58 -2.66 -16.35 -20.52
CA ILE A 58 -4.11 -16.17 -20.49
C ILE A 58 -4.50 -15.41 -21.76
N PRO A 59 -5.05 -16.08 -22.78
CA PRO A 59 -5.41 -15.44 -24.05
C PRO A 59 -6.57 -14.46 -23.89
N ALA A 60 -6.82 -13.64 -24.92
CA ALA A 60 -7.98 -12.77 -24.96
C ALA A 60 -9.29 -13.54 -24.66
N GLY A 61 -10.12 -12.98 -23.80
CA GLY A 61 -11.38 -13.57 -23.34
C GLY A 61 -11.58 -13.44 -21.83
N ASP A 62 -12.69 -13.95 -21.34
CA ASP A 62 -13.12 -13.84 -19.95
C ASP A 62 -12.96 -15.19 -19.23
N TYR A 63 -12.15 -15.20 -18.19
CA TYR A 63 -11.86 -16.40 -17.38
C TYR A 63 -12.19 -16.13 -15.92
N LYS A 64 -12.67 -17.15 -15.19
CA LYS A 64 -12.96 -17.03 -13.75
C LYS A 64 -12.12 -18.02 -12.95
N THR A 65 -11.53 -17.53 -11.85
CA THR A 65 -10.69 -18.36 -10.97
C THR A 65 -10.95 -18.10 -9.50
N GLY A 66 -10.73 -19.11 -8.66
CA GLY A 66 -10.48 -18.94 -7.22
C GLY A 66 -9.01 -18.65 -6.96
N SER A 67 -8.54 -19.00 -5.76
CA SER A 67 -7.14 -18.79 -5.38
C SER A 67 -6.17 -19.58 -6.26
N ILE A 68 -5.17 -18.89 -6.82
CA ILE A 68 -4.01 -19.52 -7.49
C ILE A 68 -2.72 -19.18 -6.75
N VAL A 69 -1.77 -20.12 -6.78
CA VAL A 69 -0.47 -20.00 -6.10
C VAL A 69 0.64 -19.96 -7.15
N LEU A 70 1.33 -18.82 -7.24
CA LEU A 70 2.48 -18.68 -8.12
C LEU A 70 3.68 -19.48 -7.61
N ARG A 71 4.54 -19.90 -8.51
CA ARG A 71 5.77 -20.62 -8.26
C ARG A 71 6.97 -19.83 -8.78
N SER A 72 8.17 -20.24 -8.37
CA SER A 72 9.40 -19.63 -8.89
C SER A 72 9.54 -19.83 -10.39
N ASN A 73 10.14 -18.87 -11.07
CA ASN A 73 10.40 -18.82 -12.50
C ASN A 73 9.12 -18.85 -13.38
N VAL A 74 8.00 -18.34 -12.85
CA VAL A 74 6.72 -18.26 -13.59
C VAL A 74 6.46 -16.82 -14.03
N HIS A 75 6.19 -16.69 -15.33
CA HIS A 75 5.69 -15.47 -15.93
C HIS A 75 4.20 -15.65 -16.26
N LEU A 76 3.31 -15.07 -15.47
CA LEU A 76 1.87 -15.02 -15.74
C LEU A 76 1.59 -13.85 -16.69
N HIS A 77 1.20 -14.18 -17.91
CA HIS A 77 0.97 -13.22 -18.99
C HIS A 77 -0.50 -13.15 -19.39
N LEU A 78 -1.10 -11.95 -19.24
CA LEU A 78 -2.47 -11.70 -19.66
C LEU A 78 -2.47 -10.93 -20.99
N GLU A 79 -2.91 -11.55 -22.05
CA GLU A 79 -2.98 -10.89 -23.36
C GLU A 79 -3.96 -9.69 -23.35
N LEU A 80 -3.77 -8.78 -24.31
CA LEU A 80 -4.73 -7.70 -24.52
C LEU A 80 -6.13 -8.26 -24.79
N GLY A 81 -7.12 -7.81 -24.02
CA GLY A 81 -8.49 -8.33 -24.07
C GLY A 81 -8.75 -9.54 -23.18
N ALA A 82 -7.75 -10.04 -22.44
CA ALA A 82 -7.96 -11.04 -21.41
C ALA A 82 -8.50 -10.39 -20.13
N THR A 83 -9.51 -10.99 -19.51
CA THR A 83 -9.94 -10.65 -18.16
C THR A 83 -9.97 -11.89 -17.28
N LEU A 84 -9.22 -11.85 -16.18
CA LEU A 84 -9.23 -12.88 -15.14
C LEU A 84 -10.09 -12.39 -13.98
N TYR A 85 -11.30 -12.92 -13.86
CA TYR A 85 -12.23 -12.63 -12.78
C TYR A 85 -11.95 -13.52 -11.57
N GLY A 86 -11.92 -12.93 -10.38
CA GLY A 86 -12.02 -13.68 -9.13
C GLY A 86 -13.40 -14.30 -8.97
N SER A 87 -13.49 -15.49 -8.39
CA SER A 87 -14.79 -16.07 -8.02
C SER A 87 -15.52 -15.20 -6.99
N THR A 88 -16.84 -15.15 -7.09
CA THR A 88 -17.68 -14.51 -6.09
C THR A 88 -18.05 -15.46 -4.95
N ASP A 89 -17.63 -16.70 -5.00
CA ASP A 89 -17.84 -17.72 -3.98
C ASP A 89 -16.56 -17.92 -3.15
N LEU A 90 -16.63 -17.66 -1.85
CA LEU A 90 -15.48 -17.85 -0.95
C LEU A 90 -14.99 -19.31 -0.84
N ARG A 91 -15.81 -20.28 -1.24
CA ARG A 91 -15.41 -21.70 -1.28
C ARG A 91 -14.35 -21.99 -2.33
N ASP A 92 -14.22 -21.14 -3.35
CA ASP A 92 -13.18 -21.22 -4.37
C ASP A 92 -11.83 -20.64 -3.91
N TYR A 93 -11.79 -20.04 -2.71
CA TYR A 93 -10.58 -19.44 -2.16
C TYR A 93 -9.98 -20.33 -1.07
N HIS A 94 -8.66 -20.47 -1.10
CA HIS A 94 -7.92 -21.20 -0.08
C HIS A 94 -7.32 -20.24 0.94
N ARG A 95 -7.39 -20.62 2.22
CA ARG A 95 -6.69 -19.93 3.28
C ARG A 95 -5.22 -20.29 3.26
N MET A 96 -4.37 -19.27 3.12
CA MET A 96 -2.92 -19.43 3.07
C MET A 96 -2.29 -19.02 4.39
N THR A 97 -1.29 -19.79 4.81
CA THR A 97 -0.41 -19.49 5.94
C THR A 97 1.00 -19.28 5.44
N THR A 98 1.79 -18.50 6.15
CA THR A 98 3.21 -18.29 5.87
C THR A 98 4.04 -18.52 7.12
N SER A 99 5.31 -18.87 6.96
CA SER A 99 6.27 -18.93 8.06
C SER A 99 6.73 -17.56 8.53
N TYR A 100 6.58 -16.53 7.71
CA TYR A 100 6.95 -15.15 8.06
C TYR A 100 6.06 -14.60 9.16
N LYS A 101 6.67 -14.01 10.20
CA LYS A 101 5.96 -13.46 11.35
C LYS A 101 5.82 -11.95 11.23
N SER A 102 4.59 -11.49 11.22
CA SER A 102 4.22 -10.07 11.21
C SER A 102 2.83 -9.88 11.81
N LEU A 103 2.45 -8.64 12.04
CA LEU A 103 1.08 -8.28 12.45
C LEU A 103 0.02 -8.78 11.45
N ARG A 104 0.38 -9.03 10.20
CA ARG A 104 -0.54 -9.44 9.11
C ARG A 104 -0.51 -10.93 8.79
N THR A 105 0.24 -11.74 9.55
CA THR A 105 0.42 -13.17 9.28
C THR A 105 0.07 -14.10 10.45
N HIS A 106 -0.42 -13.54 11.56
CA HIS A 106 -0.84 -14.36 12.72
C HIS A 106 -2.11 -15.19 12.46
N THR A 107 -2.82 -14.91 11.36
CA THR A 107 -3.99 -15.68 10.93
C THR A 107 -3.87 -16.06 9.46
N PRO A 108 -4.41 -17.23 9.06
CA PRO A 108 -4.52 -17.57 7.65
C PRO A 108 -5.38 -16.55 6.88
N THR A 109 -4.97 -16.19 5.68
CA THR A 109 -5.66 -15.22 4.85
C THR A 109 -6.05 -15.79 3.50
N ILE A 110 -7.06 -15.17 2.86
CA ILE A 110 -7.53 -15.50 1.51
C ILE A 110 -7.10 -14.41 0.53
N GLN A 111 -6.68 -14.81 -0.64
CA GLN A 111 -6.31 -13.95 -1.76
C GLN A 111 -6.56 -14.63 -3.10
N LEU A 112 -6.71 -13.84 -4.15
CA LEU A 112 -6.91 -14.39 -5.49
C LEU A 112 -5.60 -14.97 -6.05
N ILE A 113 -4.52 -14.18 -6.00
CA ILE A 113 -3.18 -14.59 -6.44
C ILE A 113 -2.21 -14.51 -5.28
N TYR A 114 -1.58 -15.64 -4.96
CA TYR A 114 -0.64 -15.77 -3.84
C TYR A 114 0.72 -16.25 -4.28
N ALA A 115 1.75 -15.72 -3.64
CA ALA A 115 3.12 -16.21 -3.76
C ALA A 115 3.82 -16.13 -2.39
N ASP A 116 4.52 -17.18 -2.01
CA ASP A 116 5.31 -17.23 -0.77
C ASP A 116 6.64 -17.92 -1.02
N SER A 117 7.72 -17.26 -0.64
CA SER A 117 9.08 -17.78 -0.75
C SER A 117 9.46 -18.17 -2.20
N VAL A 118 9.00 -17.39 -3.18
CA VAL A 118 9.28 -17.60 -4.59
C VAL A 118 10.30 -16.61 -5.13
N ASP A 119 10.96 -16.98 -6.22
CA ASP A 119 11.96 -16.17 -6.92
C ASP A 119 11.65 -16.09 -8.42
N ASN A 120 11.93 -14.94 -9.04
CA ASN A 120 11.75 -14.70 -10.47
C ASN A 120 10.29 -14.86 -10.92
N VAL A 121 9.41 -13.99 -10.46
CA VAL A 121 7.99 -13.99 -10.84
C VAL A 121 7.64 -12.73 -11.60
N VAL A 122 6.95 -12.90 -12.73
CA VAL A 122 6.44 -11.79 -13.53
C VAL A 122 4.93 -11.93 -13.69
N ILE A 123 4.21 -10.82 -13.52
CA ILE A 123 2.81 -10.66 -13.95
C ILE A 123 2.80 -9.50 -14.94
N ASP A 124 2.42 -9.76 -16.19
CA ASP A 124 2.40 -8.70 -17.20
C ASP A 124 1.34 -8.93 -18.30
N GLY A 125 1.43 -8.10 -19.34
CA GLY A 125 0.51 -8.08 -20.46
C GLY A 125 -0.44 -6.90 -20.37
N TYR A 126 -1.39 -6.74 -21.25
CA TYR A 126 -2.33 -5.63 -21.23
C TYR A 126 -3.74 -6.06 -20.80
N GLY A 127 -3.85 -7.23 -20.17
CA GLY A 127 -5.11 -7.77 -19.67
C GLY A 127 -5.50 -7.18 -18.31
N THR A 128 -6.63 -7.66 -17.81
CA THR A 128 -7.25 -7.20 -16.56
C THR A 128 -7.34 -8.35 -15.56
N ILE A 129 -7.06 -8.05 -14.28
CA ILE A 129 -7.41 -8.91 -13.14
C ILE A 129 -8.48 -8.18 -12.32
N ASP A 130 -9.67 -8.79 -12.21
CA ASP A 130 -10.84 -8.23 -11.53
C ASP A 130 -11.24 -9.09 -10.34
N GLY A 131 -11.07 -8.59 -9.14
CA GLY A 131 -11.36 -9.34 -7.91
C GLY A 131 -12.86 -9.48 -7.59
N GLN A 132 -13.75 -8.79 -8.31
CA GLN A 132 -15.19 -8.75 -8.05
C GLN A 132 -15.56 -8.45 -6.58
N GLY A 133 -14.73 -7.68 -5.88
CA GLY A 133 -14.71 -7.51 -4.43
C GLY A 133 -15.97 -6.96 -3.80
N ARG A 134 -16.84 -6.32 -4.57
CA ARG A 134 -18.09 -5.73 -4.09
C ARG A 134 -19.06 -6.76 -3.46
N VAL A 135 -18.95 -8.01 -3.84
CA VAL A 135 -19.86 -9.07 -3.35
C VAL A 135 -19.51 -9.53 -1.94
N PHE A 136 -18.28 -9.26 -1.47
CA PHE A 136 -17.83 -9.71 -0.15
C PHE A 136 -18.20 -8.68 0.92
N PRO A 137 -19.15 -8.98 1.82
CA PRO A 137 -19.56 -8.03 2.83
C PRO A 137 -18.48 -7.82 3.89
N LYS A 138 -18.23 -6.57 4.25
CA LYS A 138 -17.44 -6.22 5.43
C LYS A 138 -18.17 -6.67 6.70
N ARG A 139 -17.50 -7.46 7.52
CA ARG A 139 -18.03 -7.96 8.79
C ARG A 139 -17.42 -7.26 10.00
N SER A 140 -16.19 -6.79 9.89
CA SER A 140 -15.51 -5.99 10.89
C SER A 140 -14.44 -5.10 10.25
N TRP A 141 -13.83 -4.20 11.04
CA TRP A 141 -12.70 -3.36 10.60
C TRP A 141 -11.39 -4.15 10.38
N ASN A 142 -11.32 -5.38 10.88
CA ASN A 142 -10.11 -6.21 10.83
C ASN A 142 -10.37 -7.53 10.07
N ASP A 143 -11.27 -7.53 9.10
CA ASP A 143 -11.62 -8.74 8.34
C ASP A 143 -10.97 -8.79 6.94
N GLU A 144 -10.11 -7.83 6.61
CA GLU A 144 -9.33 -7.85 5.37
C GLU A 144 -8.45 -9.12 5.30
N GLY A 145 -8.51 -9.80 4.17
CA GLY A 145 -7.87 -11.11 3.99
C GLY A 145 -8.50 -12.25 4.80
N ILE A 146 -9.56 -12.01 5.57
CA ILE A 146 -10.27 -13.03 6.34
C ILE A 146 -11.59 -13.42 5.66
N THR A 147 -12.45 -12.44 5.39
CA THR A 147 -13.75 -12.62 4.72
C THR A 147 -13.80 -11.88 3.38
N ARG A 148 -12.82 -11.03 3.12
CA ARG A 148 -12.66 -10.25 1.90
C ARG A 148 -11.27 -10.54 1.31
N PRO A 149 -11.17 -11.15 0.11
CA PRO A 149 -9.87 -11.52 -0.48
C PRO A 149 -9.02 -10.30 -0.84
N HIS A 150 -7.70 -10.39 -0.60
CA HIS A 150 -6.73 -9.57 -1.32
C HIS A 150 -6.71 -9.97 -2.81
N LEU A 151 -6.36 -9.06 -3.72
CA LEU A 151 -6.17 -9.45 -5.12
C LEU A 151 -4.84 -10.15 -5.32
N LEU A 152 -3.73 -9.45 -5.03
CA LEU A 152 -2.37 -9.99 -5.10
C LEU A 152 -1.73 -10.01 -3.71
N ARG A 153 -1.09 -11.10 -3.34
CA ARG A 153 -0.29 -11.16 -2.13
C ARG A 153 1.00 -11.94 -2.33
N PHE A 154 2.12 -11.24 -2.14
CA PHE A 154 3.46 -11.81 -2.18
C PHE A 154 4.07 -11.76 -0.77
N VAL A 155 4.68 -12.86 -0.33
CA VAL A 155 5.32 -12.96 0.97
C VAL A 155 6.74 -13.53 0.79
N GLN A 156 7.75 -12.96 1.47
CA GLN A 156 9.15 -13.44 1.46
C GLN A 156 9.70 -13.76 0.06
N SER A 157 9.22 -13.09 -0.95
CA SER A 157 9.52 -13.38 -2.36
C SER A 157 10.46 -12.34 -2.95
N ARG A 158 11.18 -12.69 -3.99
CA ARG A 158 12.17 -11.79 -4.58
C ARG A 158 12.18 -11.82 -6.11
N ASN A 159 12.81 -10.80 -6.73
CA ASN A 159 12.81 -10.64 -8.19
C ASN A 159 11.40 -10.66 -8.78
N ILE A 160 10.52 -9.80 -8.24
CA ILE A 160 9.12 -9.71 -8.64
C ILE A 160 8.95 -8.57 -9.61
N THR A 161 8.26 -8.78 -10.71
CA THR A 161 7.85 -7.73 -11.63
C THR A 161 6.35 -7.80 -11.88
N VAL A 162 5.64 -6.68 -11.65
CA VAL A 162 4.23 -6.51 -12.04
C VAL A 162 4.14 -5.29 -12.93
N LYS A 163 3.72 -5.47 -14.19
CA LYS A 163 3.73 -4.36 -15.15
C LYS A 163 2.61 -4.44 -16.18
N ASP A 164 2.20 -3.27 -16.65
CA ASP A 164 1.30 -3.07 -17.81
C ASP A 164 -0.11 -3.69 -17.66
N VAL A 165 -0.45 -4.27 -16.52
CA VAL A 165 -1.77 -4.87 -16.25
C VAL A 165 -2.73 -3.88 -15.61
N THR A 166 -4.01 -4.14 -15.80
CA THR A 166 -5.10 -3.46 -15.08
C THR A 166 -5.56 -4.32 -13.90
N LEU A 167 -5.53 -3.76 -12.70
CA LEU A 167 -5.98 -4.40 -11.46
C LEU A 167 -7.21 -3.65 -10.94
N ARG A 168 -8.29 -4.36 -10.66
CA ARG A 168 -9.50 -3.69 -10.17
C ARG A 168 -10.34 -4.54 -9.23
N ASN A 169 -11.13 -3.85 -8.42
CA ASN A 169 -12.22 -4.44 -7.65
C ASN A 169 -11.78 -5.52 -6.66
N SER A 170 -10.74 -5.29 -5.87
CA SER A 170 -10.36 -6.21 -4.80
C SER A 170 -11.42 -6.24 -3.68
N GLY A 171 -11.47 -7.32 -2.92
CA GLY A 171 -12.29 -7.42 -1.71
C GLY A 171 -11.78 -6.55 -0.56
N CYS A 172 -10.47 -6.28 -0.54
CA CYS A 172 -9.78 -5.34 0.36
C CYS A 172 -8.53 -4.80 -0.34
N TRP A 173 -7.34 -4.84 0.26
CA TRP A 173 -6.09 -4.38 -0.33
C TRP A 173 -5.86 -5.01 -1.71
N MET A 174 -5.54 -4.17 -2.69
CA MET A 174 -5.32 -4.63 -4.06
C MET A 174 -4.06 -5.47 -4.16
N GLN A 175 -2.96 -4.95 -3.64
CA GLN A 175 -1.65 -5.58 -3.72
C GLN A 175 -0.95 -5.49 -2.37
N HIS A 176 -0.48 -6.60 -1.84
CA HIS A 176 0.32 -6.64 -0.63
C HIS A 176 1.61 -7.41 -0.85
N TYR A 177 2.73 -6.71 -0.78
CA TYR A 177 4.09 -7.25 -0.85
C TYR A 177 4.68 -7.22 0.56
N LEU A 178 4.81 -8.38 1.20
CA LEU A 178 5.29 -8.52 2.57
C LEU A 178 6.68 -9.16 2.59
N ALA A 179 7.66 -8.45 3.12
CA ALA A 179 9.06 -8.89 3.22
C ALA A 179 9.65 -9.35 1.87
N CYS A 180 9.34 -8.62 0.81
CA CYS A 180 9.82 -8.90 -0.54
C CYS A 180 11.05 -8.07 -0.91
N ASP A 181 11.90 -8.62 -1.79
CA ASP A 181 13.13 -7.99 -2.24
C ASP A 181 13.16 -7.87 -3.77
N ARG A 182 13.77 -6.81 -4.28
CA ARG A 182 13.94 -6.54 -5.71
C ARG A 182 12.59 -6.60 -6.45
N VAL A 183 11.69 -5.70 -6.05
CA VAL A 183 10.34 -5.59 -6.61
C VAL A 183 10.27 -4.43 -7.61
N ARG A 184 9.72 -4.70 -8.78
CA ARG A 184 9.44 -3.68 -9.78
C ARG A 184 7.95 -3.67 -10.10
N ILE A 185 7.31 -2.51 -9.93
CA ILE A 185 5.90 -2.29 -10.27
C ILE A 185 5.85 -1.10 -11.22
N SER A 186 5.36 -1.30 -12.46
CA SER A 186 5.39 -0.22 -13.45
C SER A 186 4.26 -0.30 -14.48
N GLY A 187 3.78 0.87 -14.93
CA GLY A 187 2.79 0.97 -16.00
C GLY A 187 1.42 0.39 -15.67
N ILE A 188 1.14 0.05 -14.41
CA ILE A 188 -0.12 -0.57 -14.00
C ILE A 188 -1.24 0.46 -13.81
N ARG A 189 -2.46 0.01 -14.00
CA ARG A 189 -3.68 0.77 -13.70
C ARG A 189 -4.43 0.09 -12.58
N VAL A 190 -4.72 0.84 -11.51
CA VAL A 190 -5.43 0.34 -10.34
C VAL A 190 -6.72 1.11 -10.15
N THR A 191 -7.83 0.39 -9.98
CA THR A 191 -9.12 0.96 -9.54
C THR A 191 -9.67 0.10 -8.41
N ASN A 192 -9.66 0.62 -7.19
CA ASN A 192 -10.05 -0.12 -6.00
C ASN A 192 -10.98 0.70 -5.10
N ARG A 193 -12.28 0.74 -5.43
CA ARG A 193 -13.27 1.63 -4.79
C ARG A 193 -14.60 0.94 -4.47
N ASN A 194 -14.60 -0.39 -4.32
CA ASN A 194 -15.85 -1.14 -4.24
C ASN A 194 -16.20 -1.65 -2.86
N ASN A 195 -15.24 -1.62 -1.95
CA ASN A 195 -15.36 -2.21 -0.63
C ASN A 195 -14.60 -1.32 0.37
N TYR A 196 -14.30 -1.84 1.54
CA TYR A 196 -13.51 -1.17 2.58
C TYR A 196 -12.06 -1.65 2.56
N ASN A 197 -11.13 -0.84 3.07
CA ASN A 197 -9.70 -1.11 3.06
C ASN A 197 -9.24 -1.41 1.62
N ASN A 198 -9.69 -0.60 0.70
CA ASN A 198 -9.39 -0.74 -0.71
C ASN A 198 -8.14 0.06 -1.09
N ASP A 199 -7.03 -0.20 -0.38
CA ASP A 199 -5.71 0.32 -0.69
C ASP A 199 -5.29 -0.12 -2.10
N ALA A 200 -4.53 0.71 -2.83
CA ALA A 200 -4.11 0.36 -4.18
C ALA A 200 -2.80 -0.44 -4.21
N LEU A 201 -1.87 -0.12 -3.33
CA LEU A 201 -0.56 -0.78 -3.27
C LEU A 201 0.04 -0.67 -1.87
N ASP A 202 0.37 -1.81 -1.26
CA ASP A 202 1.01 -1.92 0.04
C ASP A 202 2.36 -2.63 -0.05
N LEU A 203 3.44 -1.90 0.24
CA LEU A 203 4.80 -2.41 0.39
C LEU A 203 5.11 -2.54 1.88
N ASP A 204 5.28 -3.75 2.39
CA ASP A 204 5.39 -4.04 3.82
C ASP A 204 6.73 -4.69 4.13
N GLY A 205 7.65 -3.93 4.72
CA GLY A 205 8.99 -4.41 5.01
C GLY A 205 9.76 -4.88 3.77
N CYS A 206 9.64 -4.18 2.65
CA CYS A 206 10.29 -4.52 1.38
C CYS A 206 11.61 -3.79 1.19
N HIS A 207 12.55 -4.39 0.44
CA HIS A 207 13.82 -3.78 0.06
C HIS A 207 14.02 -3.76 -1.46
N ASP A 208 14.81 -2.79 -1.95
CA ASP A 208 15.18 -2.66 -3.37
C ASP A 208 13.93 -2.57 -4.28
N VAL A 209 13.05 -1.60 -4.03
CA VAL A 209 11.77 -1.49 -4.76
C VAL A 209 11.73 -0.27 -5.67
N ILE A 210 11.23 -0.47 -6.88
CA ILE A 210 10.90 0.62 -7.79
C ILE A 210 9.41 0.53 -8.16
N VAL A 211 8.68 1.60 -7.85
CA VAL A 211 7.29 1.83 -8.30
C VAL A 211 7.31 3.00 -9.28
N SER A 212 6.84 2.80 -10.50
CA SER A 212 6.82 3.86 -11.51
C SER A 212 5.62 3.79 -12.45
N ASP A 213 5.21 4.95 -12.94
CA ASP A 213 4.19 5.06 -13.98
C ASP A 213 2.85 4.40 -13.61
N VAL A 214 2.48 4.48 -12.33
CA VAL A 214 1.24 3.89 -11.79
C VAL A 214 0.11 4.90 -11.88
N LEU A 215 -1.04 4.46 -12.35
CA LEU A 215 -2.31 5.18 -12.28
C LEU A 215 -3.19 4.49 -11.24
N ALA A 216 -3.40 5.10 -10.08
CA ALA A 216 -4.17 4.54 -8.99
C ALA A 216 -5.38 5.41 -8.63
N ASP A 217 -6.52 4.76 -8.36
CA ASP A 217 -7.72 5.38 -7.81
C ASP A 217 -8.34 4.42 -6.79
N SER A 218 -8.22 4.77 -5.49
CA SER A 218 -8.55 3.92 -4.34
C SER A 218 -9.55 4.59 -3.39
N ASP A 219 -10.31 3.79 -2.66
CA ASP A 219 -11.21 4.27 -1.60
C ASP A 219 -10.47 4.47 -0.27
N ASP A 220 -9.44 3.66 -0.03
CA ASP A 220 -8.51 3.80 1.10
C ASP A 220 -7.15 4.32 0.58
N ASP A 221 -6.03 4.03 1.23
CA ASP A 221 -4.72 4.56 0.89
C ASP A 221 -4.28 4.24 -0.56
N GLY A 222 -3.55 5.15 -1.20
CA GLY A 222 -3.07 4.99 -2.58
C GLY A 222 -1.83 4.11 -2.65
N ILE A 223 -0.65 4.70 -2.55
CA ILE A 223 0.62 3.97 -2.48
C ILE A 223 1.14 4.03 -1.06
N THR A 224 1.22 2.88 -0.39
CA THR A 224 1.50 2.80 1.03
C THR A 224 2.72 1.93 1.32
N LEU A 225 3.61 2.44 2.17
CA LEU A 225 4.68 1.68 2.78
C LEU A 225 4.28 1.34 4.21
N LYS A 226 4.40 0.07 4.59
CA LYS A 226 4.11 -0.44 5.93
C LYS A 226 5.32 -1.20 6.49
N SER A 227 5.39 -1.32 7.80
CA SER A 227 6.37 -2.16 8.46
C SER A 227 5.68 -2.89 9.61
N THR A 228 5.02 -4.00 9.27
CA THR A 228 4.22 -4.82 10.20
C THR A 228 5.03 -5.87 10.96
N SER A 229 6.36 -5.75 10.90
CA SER A 229 7.36 -6.57 11.56
C SER A 229 8.59 -5.71 11.87
N PRO A 230 9.64 -6.22 12.55
CA PRO A 230 10.89 -5.50 12.73
C PRO A 230 11.64 -5.17 11.43
N ARG A 231 11.23 -5.77 10.31
CA ARG A 231 11.82 -5.49 9.00
C ARG A 231 11.30 -4.15 8.49
N LEU A 232 12.20 -3.21 8.26
CA LEU A 232 11.86 -1.89 7.71
C LEU A 232 11.68 -1.95 6.18
N CYS A 233 11.02 -0.95 5.62
CA CYS A 233 11.08 -0.66 4.19
C CYS A 233 12.37 0.11 3.89
N GLU A 234 13.17 -0.35 2.92
CA GLU A 234 14.47 0.25 2.63
C GLU A 234 14.78 0.29 1.14
N ASP A 235 15.48 1.34 0.71
CA ASP A 235 15.94 1.53 -0.68
C ASP A 235 14.77 1.48 -1.68
N ILE A 236 13.75 2.33 -1.46
CA ILE A 236 12.52 2.37 -2.26
C ILE A 236 12.41 3.68 -3.03
N THR A 237 12.14 3.57 -4.33
CA THR A 237 11.80 4.70 -5.18
C THR A 237 10.36 4.60 -5.69
N ILE A 238 9.56 5.65 -5.48
CA ILE A 238 8.21 5.84 -6.04
C ILE A 238 8.26 7.05 -6.96
N GLN A 239 7.93 6.88 -8.23
CA GLN A 239 8.08 7.98 -9.19
C GLN A 239 7.05 7.97 -10.33
N ASN A 240 6.77 9.17 -10.88
CA ASN A 240 5.93 9.37 -12.07
C ASN A 240 4.53 8.75 -11.94
N CYS A 241 3.90 8.85 -10.78
CA CYS A 241 2.59 8.25 -10.53
C CYS A 241 1.49 9.29 -10.51
N ILE A 242 0.28 8.90 -10.92
CA ILE A 242 -0.94 9.67 -10.72
C ILE A 242 -1.80 8.89 -9.74
N VAL A 243 -2.06 9.50 -8.58
CA VAL A 243 -2.73 8.85 -7.47
C VAL A 243 -3.96 9.63 -7.05
N SER A 244 -5.07 8.94 -6.97
CA SER A 244 -6.30 9.41 -6.35
C SER A 244 -6.63 8.50 -5.17
N SER A 245 -7.04 9.08 -4.05
CA SER A 245 -7.45 8.34 -2.86
C SER A 245 -8.47 9.17 -2.09
N HIS A 246 -9.44 8.51 -1.47
CA HIS A 246 -10.31 9.17 -0.48
C HIS A 246 -9.64 9.24 0.89
N CYS A 247 -8.54 8.53 1.11
CA CYS A 247 -7.73 8.56 2.32
C CYS A 247 -6.38 9.25 2.04
N ASN A 248 -5.26 8.58 2.06
CA ASN A 248 -3.94 9.16 1.84
C ASN A 248 -3.39 8.75 0.48
N ALA A 249 -2.95 9.72 -0.34
CA ALA A 249 -2.46 9.39 -1.68
C ALA A 249 -1.12 8.64 -1.64
N VAL A 250 -0.15 9.13 -0.84
CA VAL A 250 1.12 8.45 -0.54
C VAL A 250 1.34 8.45 0.96
N LYS A 251 1.55 7.26 1.53
CA LYS A 251 1.66 7.08 2.99
C LYS A 251 2.82 6.19 3.38
N LEU A 252 3.55 6.58 4.40
CA LEU A 252 4.49 5.76 5.16
C LEU A 252 3.88 5.56 6.56
N GLY A 253 3.34 4.38 6.79
CA GLY A 253 2.55 4.06 7.99
C GLY A 253 1.30 3.22 7.65
N THR A 254 0.36 3.01 8.55
CA THR A 254 0.36 3.32 9.98
C THR A 254 1.15 2.31 10.81
N GLU A 255 1.32 1.06 10.32
CA GLU A 255 2.15 0.05 10.98
C GLU A 255 3.63 0.36 10.76
N THR A 256 4.37 0.54 11.86
CA THR A 256 5.73 1.09 11.81
C THR A 256 6.70 0.42 12.81
N ASN A 257 6.60 -0.90 12.97
CA ASN A 257 7.45 -1.64 13.91
C ASN A 257 8.95 -1.61 13.55
N GLY A 258 9.32 -1.72 12.27
CA GLY A 258 10.70 -1.53 11.79
C GLY A 258 10.96 -0.11 11.32
N GLY A 259 10.05 0.42 10.50
CA GLY A 259 10.13 1.78 9.95
C GLY A 259 10.54 1.85 8.49
N PHE A 260 11.18 2.98 8.11
CA PHE A 260 11.45 3.33 6.71
C PHE A 260 12.83 4.00 6.60
N ARG A 261 13.62 3.61 5.60
CA ARG A 261 14.94 4.19 5.37
C ARG A 261 15.26 4.30 3.86
N ASN A 262 15.94 5.38 3.47
CA ASN A 262 16.35 5.61 2.07
C ASN A 262 15.16 5.58 1.09
N ILE A 263 14.16 6.41 1.33
CA ILE A 263 12.96 6.46 0.51
C ILE A 263 12.98 7.70 -0.38
N VAL A 264 12.74 7.52 -1.67
CA VAL A 264 12.60 8.60 -2.65
C VAL A 264 11.21 8.58 -3.26
N ILE A 265 10.48 9.70 -3.14
CA ILE A 265 9.15 9.90 -3.72
C ILE A 265 9.23 11.14 -4.62
N ARG A 266 8.96 10.98 -5.93
CA ARG A 266 9.10 12.11 -6.85
C ARG A 266 8.16 12.05 -8.05
N GLY A 267 7.79 13.25 -8.57
CA GLY A 267 6.96 13.34 -9.77
C GLY A 267 5.57 12.75 -9.55
N ILE A 268 4.93 13.05 -8.43
CA ILE A 268 3.61 12.50 -8.10
C ILE A 268 2.53 13.55 -8.37
N VAL A 269 1.51 13.17 -9.12
CA VAL A 269 0.29 13.96 -9.29
C VAL A 269 -0.79 13.35 -8.40
N VAL A 270 -1.27 14.13 -7.44
CA VAL A 270 -2.42 13.77 -6.59
C VAL A 270 -3.63 14.54 -7.07
N LYS A 271 -4.74 13.85 -7.30
CA LYS A 271 -6.00 14.46 -7.75
C LYS A 271 -7.20 13.78 -7.11
N PRO A 272 -8.38 14.44 -7.10
CA PRO A 272 -9.60 13.82 -6.59
C PRO A 272 -9.91 12.50 -7.30
N SER A 273 -10.50 11.54 -6.57
CA SER A 273 -11.02 10.30 -7.13
C SER A 273 -12.08 10.58 -8.21
N ALA A 274 -12.15 9.71 -9.20
CA ALA A 274 -13.23 9.74 -10.18
C ALA A 274 -14.61 9.43 -9.54
N ASP A 275 -14.65 8.74 -8.41
CA ASP A 275 -15.85 8.48 -7.64
C ASP A 275 -16.12 9.61 -6.63
N GLN A 276 -16.97 10.54 -7.00
CA GLN A 276 -17.39 11.65 -6.16
C GLN A 276 -18.54 11.27 -5.17
N SER A 277 -19.07 10.06 -5.24
CA SER A 277 -20.11 9.57 -4.33
C SER A 277 -19.55 8.99 -3.04
N SER A 278 -18.34 8.46 -3.06
CA SER A 278 -17.64 7.97 -1.88
C SER A 278 -17.14 9.14 -1.01
N ARG A 279 -17.18 8.95 0.30
CA ARG A 279 -16.80 9.98 1.25
C ARG A 279 -16.05 9.37 2.42
N PHE A 280 -14.76 9.62 2.48
CA PHE A 280 -13.98 9.34 3.66
C PHE A 280 -14.12 10.53 4.64
N PHE A 281 -14.41 10.29 5.90
CA PHE A 281 -14.74 11.34 6.88
C PHE A 281 -15.80 12.37 6.39
N GLY A 282 -16.73 11.93 5.56
CA GLY A 282 -17.82 12.76 5.03
C GLY A 282 -17.43 13.71 3.90
N ARG A 283 -16.23 13.57 3.30
CA ARG A 283 -15.70 14.46 2.26
C ARG A 283 -15.35 13.72 0.98
N PRO A 284 -15.52 14.36 -0.19
CA PRO A 284 -15.25 13.73 -1.48
C PRO A 284 -13.80 13.85 -1.92
N ILE A 285 -12.90 14.37 -1.09
CA ILE A 285 -11.48 14.56 -1.37
C ILE A 285 -10.62 13.78 -0.39
N GLY A 286 -9.39 13.50 -0.77
CA GLY A 286 -8.45 12.75 0.06
C GLY A 286 -8.12 13.47 1.38
N THR A 287 -7.72 12.70 2.37
CA THR A 287 -7.33 13.21 3.68
C THR A 287 -5.97 13.88 3.61
N SER A 288 -4.96 13.20 3.02
CA SER A 288 -3.65 13.81 2.78
C SER A 288 -3.08 13.42 1.41
N ALA A 289 -2.19 14.27 0.88
CA ALA A 289 -1.40 13.95 -0.28
C ALA A 289 -0.15 13.15 0.10
N LEU A 290 0.47 13.53 1.22
CA LEU A 290 1.65 12.90 1.81
C LEU A 290 1.43 12.72 3.32
N SER A 291 1.49 11.47 3.77
CA SER A 291 1.44 11.11 5.19
C SER A 291 2.69 10.33 5.59
N LEU A 292 3.47 10.88 6.53
CA LEU A 292 4.69 10.30 7.06
C LEU A 292 4.52 10.03 8.55
N GLU A 293 4.39 8.78 8.94
CA GLU A 293 3.97 8.40 10.29
C GLU A 293 4.95 7.39 10.91
N ILE A 294 5.26 7.57 12.19
CA ILE A 294 5.88 6.57 13.06
C ILE A 294 5.10 6.55 14.37
N VAL A 295 4.49 5.42 14.68
CA VAL A 295 3.63 5.28 15.88
C VAL A 295 3.78 3.95 16.63
N ASP A 296 4.54 3.00 16.09
CA ASP A 296 4.70 1.66 16.68
C ASP A 296 6.18 1.30 16.95
N GLY A 297 7.01 2.30 17.25
CA GLY A 297 8.39 2.10 17.74
C GLY A 297 9.50 2.07 16.70
N GLY A 298 9.18 2.09 15.40
CA GLY A 298 10.19 2.08 14.32
C GLY A 298 10.89 3.42 14.10
N THR A 299 11.75 3.47 13.10
CA THR A 299 12.50 4.68 12.71
C THR A 299 12.22 5.04 11.27
N MET A 300 11.99 6.33 11.00
CA MET A 300 11.95 6.91 9.66
C MET A 300 13.16 7.81 9.48
N GLU A 301 13.99 7.51 8.48
CA GLU A 301 15.17 8.32 8.20
C GLU A 301 15.53 8.35 6.71
N ASN A 302 16.11 9.46 6.29
CA ASN A 302 16.56 9.69 4.90
C ASN A 302 15.40 9.50 3.89
N VAL A 303 14.36 10.32 4.06
CA VAL A 303 13.20 10.35 3.15
C VAL A 303 13.23 11.64 2.35
N THR A 304 13.26 11.52 1.03
CA THR A 304 13.21 12.64 0.12
C THR A 304 11.92 12.61 -0.70
N VAL A 305 11.17 13.70 -0.66
CA VAL A 305 9.94 13.91 -1.41
C VAL A 305 10.09 15.12 -2.31
N SER A 306 9.88 14.97 -3.62
CA SER A 306 10.00 16.08 -4.56
C SER A 306 8.99 16.05 -5.69
N ASP A 307 8.74 17.20 -6.27
CA ASP A 307 7.94 17.36 -7.49
C ASP A 307 6.50 16.81 -7.32
N LEU A 308 5.80 17.28 -6.27
CA LEU A 308 4.40 16.93 -6.04
C LEU A 308 3.47 18.01 -6.62
N SER A 309 2.54 17.59 -7.46
CA SER A 309 1.42 18.39 -7.93
C SER A 309 0.13 17.87 -7.34
N VAL A 310 -0.52 18.65 -6.49
CA VAL A 310 -1.65 18.21 -5.66
C VAL A 310 -2.87 19.05 -5.91
N GLU A 311 -4.00 18.42 -6.12
CA GLU A 311 -5.32 19.05 -6.18
C GLU A 311 -6.32 18.31 -5.28
N GLY A 312 -7.02 19.08 -4.42
CA GLY A 312 -8.18 18.58 -3.69
C GLY A 312 -7.84 17.54 -2.60
N THR A 313 -7.04 17.91 -1.61
CA THR A 313 -6.80 17.14 -0.38
C THR A 313 -7.05 18.01 0.84
N GLU A 314 -7.48 17.43 1.97
CA GLU A 314 -7.78 18.19 3.19
C GLU A 314 -6.53 18.73 3.87
N SER A 315 -5.49 17.90 4.02
CA SER A 315 -4.19 18.26 4.58
C SER A 315 -3.10 17.81 3.59
N PRO A 316 -2.40 18.72 2.92
CA PRO A 316 -1.42 18.32 1.91
C PRO A 316 -0.27 17.48 2.45
N ILE A 317 0.28 17.84 3.62
CA ILE A 317 1.46 17.22 4.22
C ILE A 317 1.19 16.97 5.69
N PHE A 318 1.33 15.71 6.11
CA PHE A 318 1.17 15.26 7.48
C PHE A 318 2.40 14.46 7.91
N VAL A 319 3.15 14.95 8.90
CA VAL A 319 4.30 14.26 9.50
C VAL A 319 3.99 14.06 10.98
N ARG A 320 3.94 12.82 11.45
CA ARG A 320 3.54 12.48 12.82
C ARG A 320 4.46 11.43 13.45
N LEU A 321 5.10 11.80 14.54
CA LEU A 321 5.64 10.85 15.51
C LEU A 321 4.63 10.73 16.66
N GLY A 322 4.11 9.52 16.87
CA GLY A 322 3.21 9.17 17.96
C GLY A 322 3.69 7.93 18.70
N HIS A 323 2.86 7.41 19.60
CA HIS A 323 3.17 6.19 20.35
C HIS A 323 1.90 5.36 20.57
N ARG A 324 1.37 4.79 19.49
CA ARG A 324 0.29 3.83 19.55
C ARG A 324 0.78 2.50 20.15
N GLY A 325 2.04 2.18 19.93
CA GLY A 325 2.76 1.08 20.54
C GLY A 325 2.20 -0.31 20.21
N ARG A 326 1.64 -0.51 19.02
CA ARG A 326 1.22 -1.85 18.56
C ARG A 326 2.43 -2.67 18.13
N GLY A 327 2.65 -3.81 18.78
CA GLY A 327 3.64 -4.79 18.36
C GLY A 327 3.21 -5.60 17.14
N TRP A 328 4.07 -6.52 16.75
CA TRP A 328 3.86 -7.43 15.63
C TRP A 328 3.70 -8.89 16.07
N THR A 329 3.83 -9.15 17.36
CA THR A 329 3.64 -10.46 18.01
C THR A 329 2.32 -10.52 18.75
N PHE A 330 1.89 -11.74 19.04
CA PHE A 330 0.67 -12.03 19.77
C PHE A 330 0.98 -13.07 20.85
N SER A 331 0.39 -12.95 22.01
CA SER A 331 0.51 -13.97 23.07
C SER A 331 0.05 -15.33 22.55
N GLN A 332 0.78 -16.39 22.92
CA GLN A 332 0.59 -17.73 22.36
C GLN A 332 -0.83 -18.28 22.61
N SER A 333 -1.40 -18.05 23.78
CA SER A 333 -2.76 -18.47 24.13
C SER A 333 -3.85 -17.84 23.22
N GLY A 334 -3.57 -16.66 22.75
CA GLY A 334 -4.46 -15.95 21.87
C GLY A 334 -4.42 -16.46 20.42
N ALA A 335 -3.26 -16.79 19.88
CA ALA A 335 -3.09 -17.29 18.51
C ALA A 335 -3.75 -18.66 18.31
N GLU A 336 -3.61 -19.55 19.28
CA GLU A 336 -4.21 -20.90 19.27
C GLU A 336 -5.74 -20.86 19.34
N ALA A 337 -6.32 -20.00 20.17
CA ALA A 337 -7.76 -19.82 20.26
C ALA A 337 -8.37 -19.31 18.94
N PHE A 338 -7.67 -18.41 18.27
CA PHE A 338 -8.12 -17.88 16.99
C PHE A 338 -8.06 -18.93 15.86
N VAL A 339 -7.00 -19.71 15.77
CA VAL A 339 -6.86 -20.77 14.77
C VAL A 339 -7.94 -21.86 14.99
N ALA A 340 -8.20 -22.26 16.22
CA ALA A 340 -9.25 -23.22 16.53
C ALA A 340 -10.65 -22.72 16.13
N GLN A 341 -10.96 -21.47 16.38
CA GLN A 341 -12.22 -20.83 15.98
C GLN A 341 -12.35 -20.69 14.45
N SER A 342 -11.24 -20.42 13.76
CA SER A 342 -11.20 -20.32 12.29
C SER A 342 -11.40 -21.65 11.59
N LEU A 343 -10.97 -22.75 12.20
CA LEU A 343 -11.07 -24.11 11.64
C LEU A 343 -12.42 -24.78 11.91
N SER A 344 -13.13 -24.38 12.97
CA SER A 344 -14.37 -25.03 13.41
C SER A 344 -15.66 -24.50 12.75
N GLY A 345 -15.63 -23.38 12.07
CA GLY A 345 -16.85 -22.67 11.71
C GLY A 345 -16.95 -22.09 10.30
N GLY A 346 -16.42 -22.70 9.26
CA GLY A 346 -16.58 -22.14 7.92
C GLY A 346 -16.06 -20.69 7.80
N ASN A 347 -16.25 -20.06 6.65
CA ASN A 347 -15.80 -18.67 6.42
C ASN A 347 -16.63 -17.59 7.15
N GLU A 348 -17.66 -18.02 7.90
CA GLU A 348 -18.58 -17.10 8.58
C GLU A 348 -18.15 -16.85 10.03
N GLY A 349 -17.88 -15.61 10.38
CA GLY A 349 -17.63 -15.19 11.74
C GLY A 349 -16.16 -15.10 12.17
N VAL A 350 -15.19 -15.33 11.29
CA VAL A 350 -13.77 -15.17 11.60
C VAL A 350 -13.39 -13.69 11.61
N THR A 351 -12.95 -13.19 12.73
CA THR A 351 -12.42 -11.82 12.90
C THR A 351 -11.05 -11.86 13.55
N ARG A 352 -10.21 -10.88 13.30
CA ARG A 352 -8.97 -10.64 14.07
C ARG A 352 -9.34 -10.07 15.43
N SER A 353 -9.74 -10.91 16.36
CA SER A 353 -10.20 -10.45 17.68
C SER A 353 -9.06 -10.20 18.68
N GLN A 354 -7.79 -10.43 18.28
CA GLN A 354 -6.67 -10.35 19.19
C GLN A 354 -5.94 -9.02 19.15
N LYS A 355 -5.58 -8.54 20.32
CA LYS A 355 -4.73 -7.39 20.51
C LYS A 355 -3.27 -7.84 20.40
N PRO A 356 -2.44 -7.22 19.55
CA PRO A 356 -1.02 -7.51 19.51
C PRO A 356 -0.34 -7.09 20.82
N ASP A 357 0.86 -7.63 21.06
CA ASP A 357 1.71 -7.20 22.16
C ASP A 357 2.03 -5.70 22.04
N SER A 358 2.37 -5.08 23.16
CA SER A 358 2.74 -3.67 23.21
C SER A 358 4.22 -3.47 22.89
N VAL A 359 4.54 -2.31 22.27
CA VAL A 359 5.89 -1.79 22.10
C VAL A 359 6.06 -0.57 23.00
N GLU A 360 6.99 -0.65 23.94
CA GLU A 360 7.22 0.43 24.92
C GLU A 360 8.09 1.56 24.36
N THR A 361 8.87 1.29 23.32
CA THR A 361 9.78 2.27 22.74
C THR A 361 9.04 3.24 21.82
N VAL A 362 9.18 4.53 22.07
CA VAL A 362 8.80 5.58 21.13
C VAL A 362 9.75 5.53 19.93
N GLY A 363 9.20 5.61 18.72
CA GLY A 363 9.98 5.62 17.49
C GLY A 363 10.73 6.94 17.25
N ARG A 364 11.27 7.10 16.03
CA ARG A 364 12.02 8.30 15.63
C ARG A 364 11.69 8.69 14.20
N ILE A 365 11.64 10.00 13.93
CA ILE A 365 11.57 10.58 12.58
C ILE A 365 12.70 11.58 12.45
N ARG A 366 13.56 11.42 11.42
CA ARG A 366 14.65 12.34 11.16
C ARG A 366 15.09 12.36 9.69
N SER A 367 15.75 13.43 9.28
CA SER A 367 16.32 13.63 7.93
C SER A 367 15.26 13.48 6.84
N ILE A 368 14.26 14.36 6.91
CA ILE A 368 13.14 14.42 5.97
C ILE A 368 13.29 15.65 5.09
N TYR A 369 13.28 15.46 3.78
CA TYR A 369 13.44 16.52 2.79
C TYR A 369 12.21 16.58 1.89
N ILE A 370 11.45 17.69 1.94
CA ILE A 370 10.24 17.91 1.13
C ILE A 370 10.46 19.15 0.29
N ASN A 371 10.48 19.00 -1.03
CA ASN A 371 10.74 20.13 -1.89
C ASN A 371 9.89 20.13 -3.17
N HIS A 372 9.71 21.29 -3.76
CA HIS A 372 9.02 21.50 -5.02
C HIS A 372 7.58 20.93 -5.01
N VAL A 373 6.75 21.43 -4.08
CA VAL A 373 5.35 21.01 -3.92
C VAL A 373 4.41 22.13 -4.34
N ARG A 374 3.45 21.81 -5.18
CA ARG A 374 2.41 22.74 -5.65
C ARG A 374 1.04 22.18 -5.34
N VAL A 375 0.26 22.89 -4.52
CA VAL A 375 -1.05 22.44 -4.04
C VAL A 375 -2.13 23.45 -4.41
N LYS A 376 -3.22 22.96 -4.99
CA LYS A 376 -4.44 23.72 -5.28
C LYS A 376 -5.63 23.10 -4.56
N ASN A 377 -6.58 23.95 -4.18
CA ASN A 377 -7.84 23.55 -3.56
C ASN A 377 -7.67 22.65 -2.30
N ALA A 378 -6.64 22.94 -1.49
CA ALA A 378 -6.46 22.24 -0.22
C ALA A 378 -7.60 22.59 0.75
N GLY A 379 -7.91 21.65 1.64
CA GLY A 379 -8.84 21.86 2.72
C GLY A 379 -8.35 22.86 3.77
N ASN A 380 -9.01 22.87 4.91
CA ASN A 380 -8.74 23.84 6.00
C ASN A 380 -7.98 23.24 7.18
N TYR A 381 -7.52 21.98 7.09
CA TYR A 381 -6.80 21.40 8.21
C TYR A 381 -5.40 21.99 8.40
N GLY A 382 -4.72 22.36 7.32
CA GLY A 382 -3.32 22.78 7.35
C GLY A 382 -2.37 21.58 7.23
N CYS A 383 -1.07 21.87 7.16
CA CYS A 383 -0.01 20.86 7.21
C CYS A 383 0.55 20.75 8.62
N SER A 384 1.09 19.59 9.00
CA SER A 384 1.71 19.43 10.32
C SER A 384 3.03 18.66 10.29
N ILE A 385 3.91 19.02 11.23
CA ILE A 385 5.13 18.31 11.59
C ILE A 385 5.12 18.20 13.12
N THR A 386 4.75 17.03 13.66
CA THR A 386 4.49 16.89 15.09
C THR A 386 5.18 15.68 15.70
N GLY A 387 5.96 15.94 16.73
CA GLY A 387 6.55 14.93 17.61
C GLY A 387 5.71 14.70 18.87
N LEU A 388 6.36 14.22 19.91
CA LEU A 388 5.85 14.08 21.26
C LEU A 388 6.79 14.82 22.23
N PRO A 389 6.33 15.23 23.42
CA PRO A 389 7.21 15.74 24.47
C PRO A 389 8.40 14.77 24.66
N ASP A 390 9.61 15.29 24.78
CA ASP A 390 10.87 14.54 24.90
C ASP A 390 11.26 13.64 23.71
N HIS A 391 10.40 13.56 22.68
CA HIS A 391 10.65 12.81 21.45
C HIS A 391 10.34 13.68 20.23
N PRO A 392 11.23 14.61 19.89
CA PRO A 392 11.01 15.51 18.76
C PRO A 392 11.14 14.80 17.41
N VAL A 393 10.43 15.34 16.41
CA VAL A 393 10.77 15.11 15.01
C VAL A 393 12.02 15.92 14.69
N GLU A 394 13.03 15.31 14.07
CA GLU A 394 14.35 15.91 13.90
C GLU A 394 14.73 16.11 12.43
N ASP A 395 15.41 17.21 12.11
CA ASP A 395 16.06 17.46 10.81
C ASP A 395 15.05 17.35 9.65
N VAL A 396 14.10 18.29 9.59
CA VAL A 396 13.07 18.36 8.53
C VAL A 396 13.25 19.62 7.71
N HIS A 397 13.43 19.47 6.41
CA HIS A 397 13.63 20.56 5.47
C HIS A 397 12.47 20.66 4.49
N VAL A 398 11.77 21.78 4.51
CA VAL A 398 10.65 22.07 3.59
C VAL A 398 11.05 23.26 2.71
N SER A 399 11.11 23.04 1.40
CA SER A 399 11.56 24.09 0.49
C SER A 399 10.74 24.15 -0.80
N ASP A 400 10.58 25.36 -1.33
CA ASP A 400 9.88 25.61 -2.59
C ASP A 400 8.46 25.01 -2.63
N VAL A 401 7.65 25.38 -1.64
CA VAL A 401 6.27 24.87 -1.46
C VAL A 401 5.26 25.99 -1.62
N SER A 402 4.24 25.79 -2.45
CA SER A 402 3.12 26.73 -2.60
C SER A 402 1.80 25.98 -2.39
N ILE A 403 1.00 26.48 -1.43
CA ILE A 403 -0.28 25.86 -1.07
C ILE A 403 -1.40 26.88 -1.14
N HIS A 404 -2.44 26.57 -1.92
CA HIS A 404 -3.68 27.35 -1.96
C HIS A 404 -4.78 26.57 -1.23
N HIS A 405 -5.24 27.14 -0.11
CA HIS A 405 -6.28 26.59 0.76
C HIS A 405 -7.64 27.25 0.50
N ARG A 406 -8.72 26.58 0.87
CA ARG A 406 -10.07 27.18 0.87
C ARG A 406 -10.18 28.37 1.82
N GLY A 407 -9.49 28.32 2.96
CA GLY A 407 -9.58 29.34 4.00
C GLY A 407 -10.93 29.39 4.71
N GLY A 408 -11.24 30.54 5.33
CA GLY A 408 -12.53 30.80 5.96
C GLY A 408 -12.59 30.51 7.46
N VAL A 409 -11.49 30.19 8.12
CA VAL A 409 -11.42 30.07 9.60
C VAL A 409 -11.50 31.47 10.21
N LYS A 410 -12.38 31.62 11.20
CA LYS A 410 -12.68 32.90 11.87
C LYS A 410 -12.11 32.93 13.29
N GLU A 411 -11.99 34.11 13.85
CA GLU A 411 -11.55 34.33 15.24
C GLU A 411 -12.33 33.46 16.25
N ALA A 412 -13.63 33.30 16.04
CA ALA A 412 -14.48 32.50 16.92
C ALA A 412 -14.11 30.99 16.93
N ASP A 413 -13.43 30.50 15.90
CA ASP A 413 -13.05 29.08 15.77
C ASP A 413 -11.75 28.79 16.54
N LEU A 414 -10.89 29.79 16.77
CA LEU A 414 -9.54 29.62 17.35
C LEU A 414 -9.56 28.96 18.73
N ASN A 415 -10.54 29.30 19.58
CA ASN A 415 -10.64 28.69 20.91
C ASN A 415 -10.88 27.17 20.84
N ALA A 416 -11.71 26.72 19.91
CA ALA A 416 -11.99 25.31 19.74
C ALA A 416 -10.76 24.58 19.14
N ILE A 417 -10.08 25.21 18.19
CA ILE A 417 -8.82 24.72 17.58
C ILE A 417 -7.75 24.52 18.65
N ASN A 418 -7.48 25.57 19.47
CA ASN A 418 -6.46 25.51 20.52
C ASN A 418 -6.81 24.49 21.61
N LYS A 419 -8.10 24.31 21.91
CA LYS A 419 -8.54 23.31 22.89
C LYS A 419 -8.29 21.88 22.38
N ALA A 420 -8.50 21.62 21.09
CA ALA A 420 -8.27 20.29 20.50
C ALA A 420 -6.80 19.85 20.56
N LEU A 421 -5.86 20.82 20.56
CA LEU A 421 -4.43 20.58 20.63
C LEU A 421 -3.88 20.38 22.05
N GLN A 422 -4.70 20.53 23.09
CA GLN A 422 -4.26 20.26 24.47
C GLN A 422 -3.98 18.79 24.74
N ASP A 423 -4.56 17.90 23.91
CA ASP A 423 -4.31 16.45 23.95
C ASP A 423 -3.29 16.08 22.86
N GLU A 424 -2.18 15.48 23.29
CA GLU A 424 -1.12 15.01 22.39
C GLU A 424 -1.59 13.88 21.46
N LYS A 425 -2.64 13.18 21.81
CA LYS A 425 -3.17 12.03 21.07
C LYS A 425 -2.08 11.01 20.71
N ALA A 426 -1.16 10.79 21.65
CA ALA A 426 0.04 9.99 21.43
C ALA A 426 -0.28 8.56 20.98
N ALA A 427 -1.29 7.95 21.59
CA ALA A 427 -1.70 6.55 21.35
C ALA A 427 -2.83 6.40 20.31
N GLU A 428 -3.37 7.49 19.80
CA GLU A 428 -4.44 7.43 18.81
C GLU A 428 -3.92 6.99 17.42
N TYR A 429 -4.86 6.55 16.58
CA TYR A 429 -4.58 6.30 15.17
C TYR A 429 -4.17 7.62 14.50
N PRO A 430 -2.99 7.69 13.86
CA PRO A 430 -2.55 8.92 13.23
C PRO A 430 -3.35 9.16 11.95
N GLU A 431 -3.94 10.33 11.87
CA GLU A 431 -4.67 10.80 10.71
C GLU A 431 -4.54 12.31 10.62
N ALA A 432 -4.36 12.85 9.43
CA ALA A 432 -4.16 14.28 9.23
C ALA A 432 -5.31 15.16 9.77
N THR A 433 -6.47 14.57 9.98
CA THR A 433 -7.66 15.22 10.53
C THR A 433 -7.87 15.02 12.04
N MET A 434 -6.93 14.36 12.72
CA MET A 434 -7.10 13.91 14.11
C MET A 434 -7.39 15.03 15.12
N TRP A 435 -6.88 16.23 14.90
CA TRP A 435 -7.17 17.41 15.74
C TRP A 435 -8.24 18.35 15.17
N GLY A 436 -8.75 18.07 13.96
CA GLY A 436 -9.51 19.05 13.21
C GLY A 436 -8.61 20.10 12.55
N PRO A 437 -9.13 21.29 12.21
CA PRO A 437 -8.31 22.38 11.69
C PRO A 437 -7.20 22.76 12.66
N LEU A 438 -5.98 22.95 12.12
CA LEU A 438 -4.81 23.34 12.90
C LEU A 438 -4.75 24.88 13.12
N PRO A 439 -3.94 25.39 14.08
CA PRO A 439 -3.84 26.82 14.38
C PRO A 439 -3.10 27.62 13.29
N ALA A 440 -2.45 26.94 12.35
CA ALA A 440 -1.83 27.52 11.16
C ALA A 440 -2.61 27.14 9.90
N ARG A 441 -2.75 28.07 8.94
CA ARG A 441 -3.27 27.73 7.62
C ARG A 441 -2.24 26.98 6.77
N GLY A 442 -0.95 27.24 6.97
CA GLY A 442 0.17 26.56 6.31
C GLY A 442 0.69 25.41 7.16
N PHE A 443 1.67 25.66 8.01
CA PHE A 443 2.33 24.63 8.81
C PHE A 443 2.17 24.83 10.31
N TYR A 444 1.77 23.78 11.00
CA TYR A 444 1.83 23.64 12.45
C TYR A 444 2.97 22.70 12.82
N VAL A 445 3.95 23.21 13.56
CA VAL A 445 5.14 22.45 13.98
C VAL A 445 5.14 22.38 15.50
N ARG A 446 5.24 21.17 16.04
CA ARG A 446 5.24 20.96 17.48
C ARG A 446 6.17 19.81 17.89
N HIS A 447 6.91 20.00 18.99
CA HIS A 447 7.90 19.03 19.45
C HIS A 447 8.84 18.62 18.32
N ALA A 448 9.64 19.57 17.83
CA ALA A 448 10.52 19.37 16.70
C ALA A 448 11.87 20.08 16.87
N ARG A 449 12.90 19.55 16.24
CA ARG A 449 14.26 20.11 16.28
C ARG A 449 14.87 20.17 14.88
N GLY A 450 15.50 21.28 14.55
CA GLY A 450 16.17 21.45 13.26
C GLY A 450 15.19 21.48 12.08
N VAL A 451 14.03 22.11 12.23
CA VAL A 451 13.06 22.28 11.14
C VAL A 451 13.33 23.56 10.39
N SER A 452 13.44 23.51 9.08
CA SER A 452 13.66 24.68 8.24
C SER A 452 12.63 24.80 7.12
N PHE A 453 12.25 26.07 6.83
CA PHE A 453 11.37 26.43 5.74
C PHE A 453 12.07 27.44 4.81
N ASP A 454 12.14 27.14 3.52
CA ASP A 454 12.72 28.01 2.49
C ASP A 454 11.74 28.15 1.32
N ARG A 455 11.37 29.38 0.95
CA ARG A 455 10.40 29.65 -0.11
C ARG A 455 9.08 28.87 0.04
N VAL A 456 8.48 28.96 1.21
CA VAL A 456 7.15 28.38 1.50
C VAL A 456 6.12 29.50 1.48
N GLU A 457 5.09 29.35 0.66
CA GLU A 457 4.02 30.32 0.49
C GLU A 457 2.66 29.65 0.66
N THR A 458 1.78 30.28 1.42
CA THR A 458 0.40 29.81 1.59
C THR A 458 -0.59 30.94 1.27
N THR A 459 -1.57 30.63 0.45
CA THR A 459 -2.66 31.55 0.09
C THR A 459 -4.01 30.92 0.37
N THR A 460 -5.06 31.73 0.47
CA THR A 460 -6.41 31.24 0.77
C THR A 460 -7.43 31.85 -0.20
N GLU A 461 -8.45 31.07 -0.56
CA GLU A 461 -9.58 31.54 -1.37
C GLU A 461 -10.46 32.51 -0.57
N ALA A 462 -10.83 32.15 0.65
CA ALA A 462 -11.58 32.99 1.60
C ALA A 462 -10.64 33.56 2.66
N PRO A 463 -10.93 34.75 3.24
CA PRO A 463 -10.16 35.27 4.37
C PRO A 463 -10.03 34.26 5.52
N ASP A 464 -8.82 34.09 6.02
CA ASP A 464 -8.50 33.16 7.13
C ASP A 464 -7.65 33.88 8.15
N VAL A 465 -8.06 33.83 9.42
CA VAL A 465 -7.39 34.58 10.50
C VAL A 465 -6.12 33.88 11.01
N ARG A 466 -5.89 32.62 10.61
CA ARG A 466 -4.72 31.87 11.07
C ARG A 466 -3.44 32.37 10.39
N PRO A 467 -2.31 32.40 11.09
CA PRO A 467 -1.00 32.65 10.50
C PRO A 467 -0.59 31.51 9.54
N GLU A 468 0.45 31.76 8.77
CA GLU A 468 1.02 30.73 7.88
C GLU A 468 1.74 29.62 8.64
N LEU A 469 2.47 30.01 9.68
CA LEU A 469 3.30 29.12 10.49
C LEU A 469 3.01 29.34 11.97
N VAL A 470 2.83 28.25 12.69
CA VAL A 470 2.81 28.20 14.16
C VAL A 470 3.82 27.17 14.63
N GLN A 471 4.66 27.55 15.57
CA GLN A 471 5.70 26.68 16.15
C GLN A 471 5.53 26.62 17.66
N GLU A 472 5.50 25.43 18.23
CA GLU A 472 5.40 25.17 19.67
C GLU A 472 6.45 24.12 20.05
N ASP A 473 7.29 24.44 21.04
CA ASP A 473 8.37 23.55 21.51
C ASP A 473 9.25 23.08 20.30
N VAL A 474 9.88 24.08 19.64
CA VAL A 474 10.74 23.88 18.46
C VAL A 474 12.13 24.45 18.75
N GLU A 475 13.18 23.67 18.54
CA GLU A 475 14.59 24.03 18.71
C GLU A 475 15.34 24.10 17.37
#